data_ed6f39ffbc9102879622df66dd0c51b2
#
_entry.id   ed6f39ffbc9102879622df66dd0c51b2
#
_cell.length_a   1.000
_cell.length_b   1.000
_cell.length_c   1.000
_cell.angle_alpha   90.00
_cell.angle_beta   90.00
_cell.angle_gamma   90.00
#
_symmetry.space_group_name_H-M   'P 1'
#
loop_
_entity.id
_entity.type
_entity.pdbx_description
1 polymer ?
#
loop_
_entity_poly.entity_id
_entity_poly.type
_entity_poly.pdbx_seq_one_letter_code
_entity_poly.pdbx_strand_id
1 'polypeptide(L)'
;CIRDRFVFNLCIFGGLAGAGIFTAQFYGKDDHNGVRDTMRAKYYIALGSVALFLLVFVLFGENLISAFLHEGNEGLDLGATLGHAKDYIAVMYFQMLPFAVTQVYSSTLRETGETMLPMKAGIAAVLVNLVFNYILIFGKFGAPALGVVGAAIATVLSRFVECAIVITWTHRHKERNRFIVGVYETMRVPPELARQIVRLGAPLLINELLWSGGMAMLNQCYSMRGLEVVSACNISSTVSNLFLCAALSMGNTVAIIVGQLLGAGELERAVDEDRKLIAFSVALSTCVGIVMALLAPLLPQLYNTSGSVKQMASDMLWVSAAMMPFNAFTNTCYFTLRSGGKTLSLIHISEPTRLDVIS
;
A
#
# COMPACT_ATOMS: atom_id res chain seq x y z
N CYS A 1 -3.45 6.84 15.51
CA CYS A 1 -2.90 5.46 15.24
C CYS A 1 -3.12 4.97 13.80
N ILE A 2 -4.33 5.06 13.23
CA ILE A 2 -4.60 4.58 11.85
C ILE A 2 -3.89 5.48 10.82
N ARG A 3 -3.89 6.78 11.02
CA ARG A 3 -3.28 7.78 10.14
C ARG A 3 -1.75 7.69 10.09
N ASP A 4 -1.12 7.47 11.24
CA ASP A 4 0.36 7.39 11.34
C ASP A 4 0.90 6.17 10.60
N ARG A 5 0.20 5.04 10.73
CA ARG A 5 0.47 3.82 9.98
C ARG A 5 0.27 3.99 8.49
N PHE A 6 -0.70 4.82 8.08
CA PHE A 6 -0.96 5.14 6.69
C PHE A 6 0.23 5.88 6.05
N VAL A 7 0.77 6.92 6.71
CA VAL A 7 1.94 7.67 6.24
C VAL A 7 3.17 6.77 6.13
N PHE A 8 3.44 5.94 7.15
CA PHE A 8 4.54 4.99 7.12
C PHE A 8 4.42 4.00 5.94
N ASN A 9 3.25 3.39 5.74
CA ASN A 9 3.01 2.52 4.61
C ASN A 9 3.23 3.23 3.28
N LEU A 10 2.76 4.48 3.16
CA LEU A 10 2.91 5.28 1.96
C LEU A 10 4.38 5.56 1.63
N CYS A 11 5.19 5.91 2.64
CA CYS A 11 6.63 6.13 2.48
C CYS A 11 7.34 4.85 2.02
N ILE A 12 7.00 3.68 2.59
CA ILE A 12 7.59 2.41 2.16
C ILE A 12 7.12 2.07 0.74
N PHE A 13 5.83 2.10 0.44
CA PHE A 13 5.33 1.75 -0.89
C PHE A 13 5.85 2.71 -1.96
N GLY A 14 5.82 4.02 -1.72
CA GLY A 14 6.35 5.03 -2.64
C GLY A 14 7.86 4.92 -2.83
N GLY A 15 8.60 4.72 -1.73
CA GLY A 15 10.06 4.55 -1.78
C GLY A 15 10.50 3.29 -2.52
N LEU A 16 9.86 2.15 -2.27
CA LEU A 16 10.16 0.88 -2.96
C LEU A 16 9.72 0.91 -4.43
N ALA A 17 8.73 1.74 -4.76
CA ALA A 17 8.18 1.84 -6.10
C ALA A 17 9.23 2.23 -7.16
N GLY A 18 10.12 3.19 -6.84
CA GLY A 18 11.20 3.60 -7.74
C GLY A 18 12.18 2.49 -8.04
N ALA A 19 12.59 1.72 -7.04
CA ALA A 19 13.45 0.57 -7.21
C ALA A 19 12.75 -0.58 -7.96
N GLY A 20 11.42 -0.71 -7.78
CA GLY A 20 10.59 -1.73 -8.41
C GLY A 20 10.57 -1.66 -9.93
N ILE A 21 10.62 -0.46 -10.49
CA ILE A 21 10.72 -0.24 -11.95
C ILE A 21 11.95 -0.98 -12.50
N PHE A 22 13.11 -0.74 -11.89
CA PHE A 22 14.36 -1.37 -12.30
C PHE A 22 14.37 -2.88 -12.04
N THR A 23 13.78 -3.34 -10.93
CA THR A 23 13.69 -4.78 -10.65
C THR A 23 12.96 -5.51 -11.77
N ALA A 24 11.78 -5.01 -12.21
CA ALA A 24 11.02 -5.61 -13.29
C ALA A 24 11.81 -5.59 -14.63
N GLN A 25 12.46 -4.47 -14.94
CA GLN A 25 13.28 -4.34 -16.16
C GLN A 25 14.50 -5.25 -16.16
N PHE A 26 15.26 -5.36 -15.05
CA PHE A 26 16.39 -6.28 -14.95
C PHE A 26 15.95 -7.74 -15.04
N TYR A 27 14.81 -8.06 -14.42
CA TYR A 27 14.25 -9.40 -14.54
C TYR A 27 13.86 -9.73 -15.98
N GLY A 28 13.27 -8.78 -16.71
CA GLY A 28 12.95 -8.94 -18.13
C GLY A 28 14.19 -9.15 -19.02
N LYS A 29 15.36 -8.61 -18.62
CA LYS A 29 16.67 -8.83 -19.27
C LYS A 29 17.37 -10.13 -18.85
N ASP A 30 16.78 -10.93 -17.95
CA ASP A 30 17.42 -12.08 -17.27
C ASP A 30 18.69 -11.69 -16.47
N ASP A 31 18.80 -10.42 -16.07
CA ASP A 31 19.90 -9.91 -15.25
C ASP A 31 19.61 -10.08 -13.76
N HIS A 32 19.91 -11.26 -13.24
CA HIS A 32 19.75 -11.57 -11.82
C HIS A 32 20.64 -10.74 -10.89
N ASN A 33 21.78 -10.21 -11.39
CA ASN A 33 22.64 -9.35 -10.58
C ASN A 33 22.00 -7.97 -10.42
N GLY A 34 21.43 -7.40 -11.47
CA GLY A 34 20.66 -6.17 -11.41
C GLY A 34 19.46 -6.28 -10.45
N VAL A 35 18.72 -7.40 -10.49
CA VAL A 35 17.63 -7.68 -9.53
C VAL A 35 18.16 -7.73 -8.09
N ARG A 36 19.34 -8.34 -7.86
CA ARG A 36 19.97 -8.37 -6.54
C ARG A 36 20.35 -6.99 -6.03
N ASP A 37 20.91 -6.15 -6.89
CA ASP A 37 21.33 -4.80 -6.52
C ASP A 37 20.11 -3.89 -6.26
N THR A 38 19.04 -4.05 -7.01
CA THR A 38 17.77 -3.35 -6.71
C THR A 38 17.14 -3.82 -5.39
N MET A 39 17.21 -5.10 -5.06
CA MET A 39 16.74 -5.61 -3.77
C MET A 39 17.57 -5.04 -2.60
N ARG A 40 18.91 -4.90 -2.76
CA ARG A 40 19.76 -4.20 -1.78
C ARG A 40 19.36 -2.74 -1.62
N ALA A 41 19.10 -2.04 -2.71
CA ALA A 41 18.62 -0.66 -2.66
C ALA A 41 17.29 -0.55 -1.91
N LYS A 42 16.35 -1.48 -2.13
CA LYS A 42 15.08 -1.56 -1.40
C LYS A 42 15.30 -1.75 0.10
N TYR A 43 16.28 -2.55 0.51
CA TYR A 43 16.62 -2.69 1.93
C TYR A 43 17.05 -1.35 2.55
N TYR A 44 17.94 -0.59 1.88
CA TYR A 44 18.35 0.72 2.38
C TYR A 44 17.17 1.69 2.47
N ILE A 45 16.30 1.73 1.45
CA ILE A 45 15.11 2.58 1.47
C ILE A 45 14.16 2.18 2.59
N ALA A 46 13.88 0.89 2.76
CA ALA A 46 12.96 0.38 3.77
C ALA A 46 13.49 0.61 5.19
N LEU A 47 14.75 0.29 5.45
CA LEU A 47 15.39 0.50 6.77
C LEU A 47 15.54 1.99 7.09
N GLY A 48 15.91 2.80 6.08
CA GLY A 48 15.96 4.27 6.22
C GLY A 48 14.60 4.87 6.55
N SER A 49 13.53 4.38 5.92
CA SER A 49 12.16 4.80 6.22
C SER A 49 11.74 4.41 7.64
N VAL A 50 12.08 3.19 8.09
CA VAL A 50 11.82 2.76 9.47
C VAL A 50 12.59 3.64 10.46
N ALA A 51 13.89 3.88 10.24
CA ALA A 51 14.72 4.71 11.11
C ALA A 51 14.20 6.15 11.18
N LEU A 52 13.85 6.75 10.04
CA LEU A 52 13.28 8.09 9.99
C LEU A 52 11.96 8.16 10.75
N PHE A 53 11.08 7.18 10.55
CA PHE A 53 9.77 7.15 11.22
C PHE A 53 9.93 7.00 12.73
N LEU A 54 10.79 6.08 13.19
CA LEU A 54 11.09 5.92 14.62
C LEU A 54 11.67 7.21 15.21
N LEU A 55 12.59 7.88 14.50
CA LEU A 55 13.16 9.15 14.94
C LEU A 55 12.09 10.24 15.11
N VAL A 56 11.21 10.39 14.11
CA VAL A 56 10.11 11.37 14.17
C VAL A 56 9.17 11.08 15.33
N PHE A 57 8.84 9.81 15.58
CA PHE A 57 7.96 9.44 16.69
C PHE A 57 8.60 9.56 18.05
N VAL A 58 9.90 9.29 18.18
CA VAL A 58 10.63 9.50 19.43
C VAL A 58 10.72 10.99 19.77
N LEU A 59 10.95 11.85 18.77
CA LEU A 59 11.10 13.31 18.99
C LEU A 59 9.77 14.04 19.15
N PHE A 60 8.75 13.64 18.38
CA PHE A 60 7.48 14.39 18.28
C PHE A 60 6.25 13.58 18.66
N GLY A 61 6.39 12.35 19.12
CA GLY A 61 5.26 11.42 19.33
C GLY A 61 4.21 11.95 20.29
N GLU A 62 4.60 12.59 21.41
CA GLU A 62 3.65 13.18 22.36
C GLU A 62 2.85 14.34 21.72
N ASN A 63 3.53 15.22 20.98
CA ASN A 63 2.88 16.35 20.28
C ASN A 63 1.94 15.86 19.18
N LEU A 64 2.34 14.82 18.44
CA LEU A 64 1.49 14.21 17.41
C LEU A 64 0.25 13.55 18.01
N ILE A 65 0.39 12.82 19.10
CA ILE A 65 -0.75 12.16 19.76
C ILE A 65 -1.69 13.21 20.37
N SER A 66 -1.14 14.23 21.05
CA SER A 66 -1.94 15.30 21.68
C SER A 66 -2.67 16.16 20.66
N ALA A 67 -2.08 16.46 19.52
CA ALA A 67 -2.73 17.20 18.44
C ALA A 67 -4.00 16.50 17.93
N PHE A 68 -4.02 15.16 17.91
CA PHE A 68 -5.21 14.38 17.52
C PHE A 68 -6.27 14.26 18.61
N LEU A 69 -5.88 14.37 19.89
CA LEU A 69 -6.82 14.27 21.01
C LEU A 69 -7.61 15.56 21.22
N HIS A 70 -7.12 16.72 20.74
CA HIS A 70 -7.79 18.01 20.89
C HIS A 70 -9.02 18.19 19.97
N GLU A 71 -9.14 17.39 18.90
CA GLU A 71 -10.17 17.61 17.88
C GLU A 71 -11.50 16.90 18.13
N GLY A 72 -11.72 16.22 19.27
CA GLY A 72 -12.88 15.39 19.19
C GLY A 72 -13.65 14.90 20.39
N ASN A 73 -13.44 15.26 21.67
CA ASN A 73 -14.37 14.72 22.69
C ASN A 73 -14.42 15.51 24.01
N GLU A 74 -15.48 16.25 24.17
CA GLU A 74 -16.02 16.62 25.48
C GLU A 74 -16.53 15.34 26.16
N GLY A 75 -15.81 14.83 27.19
CA GLY A 75 -16.28 13.74 28.04
C GLY A 75 -15.43 12.48 28.19
N LEU A 76 -14.29 12.35 27.49
CA LEU A 76 -13.35 11.24 27.67
C LEU A 76 -12.20 11.64 28.61
N ASP A 77 -11.80 10.71 29.49
CA ASP A 77 -10.56 10.86 30.28
C ASP A 77 -9.35 10.85 29.32
N LEU A 78 -8.94 12.07 28.95
CA LEU A 78 -7.81 12.32 28.03
C LEU A 78 -6.51 11.67 28.52
N GLY A 79 -6.31 11.59 29.85
CA GLY A 79 -5.13 10.98 30.45
C GLY A 79 -5.07 9.47 30.25
N ALA A 80 -6.16 8.78 30.51
CA ALA A 80 -6.25 7.33 30.30
C ALA A 80 -6.16 6.97 28.82
N THR A 81 -6.80 7.75 27.94
CA THR A 81 -6.75 7.56 26.50
C THR A 81 -5.34 7.76 25.94
N LEU A 82 -4.62 8.76 26.42
CA LEU A 82 -3.23 9.01 26.05
C LEU A 82 -2.30 7.86 26.51
N GLY A 83 -2.52 7.34 27.73
CA GLY A 83 -1.80 6.17 28.26
C GLY A 83 -1.95 4.95 27.36
N HIS A 84 -3.19 4.56 27.07
CA HIS A 84 -3.47 3.43 26.17
C HIS A 84 -2.93 3.63 24.74
N ALA A 85 -2.94 4.86 24.23
CA ALA A 85 -2.37 5.17 22.93
C ALA A 85 -0.84 5.00 22.92
N LYS A 86 -0.14 5.43 24.00
CA LYS A 86 1.31 5.25 24.15
C LYS A 86 1.67 3.76 24.22
N ASP A 87 0.96 2.98 25.02
CA ASP A 87 1.19 1.54 25.15
C ASP A 87 0.97 0.81 23.82
N TYR A 88 -0.11 1.15 23.12
CA TYR A 88 -0.39 0.61 21.80
C TYR A 88 0.73 0.91 20.78
N ILE A 89 1.18 2.17 20.71
CA ILE A 89 2.21 2.60 19.79
C ILE A 89 3.56 1.96 20.13
N ALA A 90 3.90 1.84 21.41
CA ALA A 90 5.15 1.19 21.86
C ALA A 90 5.22 -0.27 21.35
N VAL A 91 4.13 -1.02 21.44
CA VAL A 91 4.03 -2.37 20.88
C VAL A 91 4.13 -2.37 19.35
N MET A 92 3.49 -1.39 18.71
CA MET A 92 3.44 -1.29 17.25
C MET A 92 4.81 -0.96 16.61
N TYR A 93 5.77 -0.42 17.33
CA TYR A 93 7.14 -0.23 16.81
C TYR A 93 7.81 -1.55 16.42
N PHE A 94 7.54 -2.63 17.16
CA PHE A 94 8.12 -3.94 16.87
C PHE A 94 7.69 -4.53 15.53
N GLN A 95 6.52 -4.14 15.00
CA GLN A 95 6.08 -4.63 13.68
C GLN A 95 6.77 -3.95 12.50
N MET A 96 7.35 -2.75 12.70
CA MET A 96 7.86 -1.94 11.58
C MET A 96 8.99 -2.63 10.84
N LEU A 97 9.90 -3.24 11.57
CA LEU A 97 11.03 -3.97 10.98
C LEU A 97 10.58 -5.20 10.18
N PRO A 98 9.81 -6.17 10.75
CA PRO A 98 9.33 -7.30 9.97
C PRO A 98 8.43 -6.89 8.80
N PHE A 99 7.62 -5.84 8.96
CA PHE A 99 6.82 -5.30 7.87
C PHE A 99 7.70 -4.76 6.72
N ALA A 100 8.71 -3.94 7.03
CA ALA A 100 9.63 -3.38 6.04
C ALA A 100 10.37 -4.47 5.27
N VAL A 101 10.89 -5.47 5.98
CA VAL A 101 11.55 -6.64 5.36
C VAL A 101 10.57 -7.42 4.48
N THR A 102 9.36 -7.68 4.97
CA THR A 102 8.32 -8.36 4.18
C THR A 102 8.02 -7.60 2.89
N GLN A 103 7.95 -6.27 2.94
CA GLN A 103 7.68 -5.46 1.74
C GLN A 103 8.83 -5.53 0.72
N VAL A 104 10.09 -5.55 1.15
CA VAL A 104 11.24 -5.72 0.27
C VAL A 104 11.17 -7.06 -0.46
N TYR A 105 10.94 -8.16 0.26
CA TYR A 105 10.82 -9.48 -0.36
C TYR A 105 9.59 -9.59 -1.26
N SER A 106 8.41 -9.20 -0.75
CA SER A 106 7.15 -9.33 -1.45
C SER A 106 7.09 -8.48 -2.72
N SER A 107 7.66 -7.26 -2.71
CA SER A 107 7.75 -6.44 -3.92
C SER A 107 8.68 -7.08 -4.94
N THR A 108 9.85 -7.55 -4.52
CA THR A 108 10.81 -8.19 -5.42
C THR A 108 10.25 -9.48 -6.01
N LEU A 109 9.59 -10.33 -5.22
CA LEU A 109 8.93 -11.54 -5.70
C LEU A 109 7.84 -11.23 -6.74
N ARG A 110 6.99 -10.24 -6.48
CA ARG A 110 5.96 -9.82 -7.44
C ARG A 110 6.57 -9.35 -8.77
N GLU A 111 7.62 -8.55 -8.71
CA GLU A 111 8.32 -8.00 -9.88
C GLU A 111 9.09 -9.06 -10.66
N THR A 112 9.45 -10.17 -10.02
CA THR A 112 10.03 -11.38 -10.65
C THR A 112 8.99 -12.44 -11.02
N GLY A 113 7.70 -12.10 -11.01
CA GLY A 113 6.60 -12.96 -11.45
C GLY A 113 6.05 -13.92 -10.38
N GLU A 114 6.63 -13.98 -9.17
CA GLU A 114 6.11 -14.81 -8.08
C GLU A 114 5.09 -14.03 -7.24
N THR A 115 3.83 -14.04 -7.66
CA THR A 115 2.74 -13.31 -7.00
C THR A 115 1.99 -14.16 -5.97
N MET A 116 1.99 -15.48 -6.13
CA MET A 116 1.21 -16.40 -5.30
C MET A 116 1.72 -16.49 -3.87
N LEU A 117 3.03 -16.42 -3.67
CA LEU A 117 3.60 -16.52 -2.33
C LEU A 117 3.27 -15.31 -1.45
N PRO A 118 3.48 -14.06 -1.87
CA PRO A 118 3.07 -12.89 -1.09
C PRO A 118 1.58 -12.90 -0.76
N MET A 119 0.72 -13.36 -1.68
CA MET A 119 -0.71 -13.52 -1.43
C MET A 119 -0.99 -14.54 -0.33
N LYS A 120 -0.41 -15.75 -0.42
CA LYS A 120 -0.59 -16.80 0.59
C LYS A 120 -0.08 -16.38 1.97
N ALA A 121 1.08 -15.71 2.01
CA ALA A 121 1.64 -15.17 3.25
C ALA A 121 0.73 -14.10 3.87
N GLY A 122 0.17 -13.22 3.06
CA GLY A 122 -0.79 -12.22 3.52
C GLY A 122 -2.08 -12.85 4.07
N ILE A 123 -2.64 -13.87 3.42
CA ILE A 123 -3.82 -14.61 3.92
C ILE A 123 -3.47 -15.27 5.27
N ALA A 124 -2.34 -15.95 5.38
CA ALA A 124 -1.90 -16.55 6.62
C ALA A 124 -1.76 -15.51 7.75
N ALA A 125 -1.18 -14.34 7.45
CA ALA A 125 -1.06 -13.25 8.41
C ALA A 125 -2.42 -12.72 8.89
N VAL A 126 -3.40 -12.59 7.99
CA VAL A 126 -4.78 -12.18 8.35
C VAL A 126 -5.44 -13.21 9.26
N LEU A 127 -5.31 -14.51 8.96
CA LEU A 127 -5.86 -15.57 9.80
C LEU A 127 -5.21 -15.58 11.20
N VAL A 128 -3.89 -15.49 11.26
CA VAL A 128 -3.15 -15.38 12.53
C VAL A 128 -3.62 -14.14 13.32
N ASN A 129 -3.73 -12.99 12.66
CA ASN A 129 -4.20 -11.77 13.29
C ASN A 129 -5.62 -11.93 13.86
N LEU A 130 -6.53 -12.53 13.10
CA LEU A 130 -7.92 -12.77 13.54
C LEU A 130 -7.97 -13.67 14.78
N VAL A 131 -7.24 -14.79 14.77
CA VAL A 131 -7.21 -15.75 15.89
C VAL A 131 -6.62 -15.10 17.14
N PHE A 132 -5.45 -14.46 17.02
CA PHE A 132 -4.81 -13.83 18.17
C PHE A 132 -5.55 -12.59 18.67
N ASN A 133 -6.22 -11.83 17.80
CA ASN A 133 -7.13 -10.76 18.24
C ASN A 133 -8.24 -11.31 19.13
N TYR A 134 -8.89 -12.40 18.71
CA TYR A 134 -9.95 -13.01 19.52
C TYR A 134 -9.44 -13.51 20.87
N ILE A 135 -8.26 -14.13 20.90
CA ILE A 135 -7.66 -14.68 22.13
C ILE A 135 -7.23 -13.55 23.07
N LEU A 136 -6.47 -12.55 22.57
CA LEU A 136 -5.82 -11.55 23.41
C LEU A 136 -6.72 -10.37 23.80
N ILE A 137 -7.69 -10.02 22.96
CA ILE A 137 -8.64 -8.95 23.31
C ILE A 137 -9.60 -9.45 24.39
N PHE A 138 -10.16 -10.65 24.21
CA PHE A 138 -11.20 -11.18 25.08
C PHE A 138 -10.71 -12.11 26.19
N GLY A 139 -9.41 -12.38 26.26
CA GLY A 139 -8.85 -13.25 27.30
C GLY A 139 -9.32 -14.70 27.22
N LYS A 140 -9.42 -15.26 26.01
CA LYS A 140 -9.85 -16.65 25.83
C LYS A 140 -8.68 -17.63 25.92
N PHE A 141 -8.98 -18.91 26.14
CA PHE A 141 -7.99 -20.01 26.25
C PHE A 141 -6.92 -19.80 27.33
N GLY A 142 -7.27 -19.10 28.44
CA GLY A 142 -6.35 -18.85 29.55
C GLY A 142 -5.39 -17.67 29.35
N ALA A 143 -5.50 -16.93 28.24
CA ALA A 143 -4.76 -15.71 28.03
C ALA A 143 -5.36 -14.54 28.82
N PRO A 144 -4.58 -13.56 29.28
CA PRO A 144 -5.10 -12.35 29.92
C PRO A 144 -5.87 -11.51 28.89
N ALA A 145 -6.97 -10.88 29.32
CA ALA A 145 -7.72 -9.92 28.53
C ALA A 145 -6.94 -8.60 28.44
N LEU A 146 -6.18 -8.41 27.37
CA LEU A 146 -5.30 -7.26 27.16
C LEU A 146 -5.97 -6.10 26.40
N GLY A 147 -7.22 -6.29 25.93
CA GLY A 147 -7.96 -5.26 25.21
C GLY A 147 -7.18 -4.70 24.01
N VAL A 148 -6.97 -3.38 23.99
CA VAL A 148 -6.29 -2.66 22.88
C VAL A 148 -4.83 -3.10 22.69
N VAL A 149 -4.11 -3.35 23.78
CA VAL A 149 -2.71 -3.86 23.72
C VAL A 149 -2.69 -5.26 23.13
N GLY A 150 -3.67 -6.10 23.44
CA GLY A 150 -3.83 -7.43 22.84
C GLY A 150 -3.99 -7.37 21.32
N ALA A 151 -4.74 -6.40 20.81
CA ALA A 151 -4.85 -6.17 19.36
C ALA A 151 -3.52 -5.75 18.71
N ALA A 152 -2.72 -4.93 19.41
CA ALA A 152 -1.39 -4.56 18.94
C ALA A 152 -0.45 -5.78 18.86
N ILE A 153 -0.42 -6.60 19.91
CA ILE A 153 0.40 -7.82 19.96
C ILE A 153 -0.01 -8.79 18.85
N ALA A 154 -1.31 -9.02 18.64
CA ALA A 154 -1.81 -9.87 17.56
C ALA A 154 -1.34 -9.39 16.18
N THR A 155 -1.34 -8.06 15.97
CA THR A 155 -0.84 -7.46 14.74
C THR A 155 0.66 -7.68 14.58
N VAL A 156 1.45 -7.46 15.61
CA VAL A 156 2.91 -7.71 15.59
C VAL A 156 3.20 -9.17 15.25
N LEU A 157 2.55 -10.12 15.93
CA LEU A 157 2.72 -11.55 15.68
C LEU A 157 2.39 -11.92 14.23
N SER A 158 1.29 -11.39 13.69
CA SER A 158 0.91 -11.66 12.30
C SER A 158 1.96 -11.18 11.30
N ARG A 159 2.63 -10.04 11.56
CA ARG A 159 3.71 -9.52 10.72
C ARG A 159 4.98 -10.36 10.80
N PHE A 160 5.33 -10.89 11.98
CA PHE A 160 6.44 -11.83 12.10
C PHE A 160 6.17 -13.14 11.35
N VAL A 161 4.95 -13.66 11.43
CA VAL A 161 4.56 -14.86 10.68
C VAL A 161 4.63 -14.63 9.17
N GLU A 162 4.10 -13.51 8.68
CA GLU A 162 4.18 -13.13 7.27
C GLU A 162 5.64 -13.04 6.80
N CYS A 163 6.47 -12.35 7.56
CA CYS A 163 7.89 -12.20 7.30
C CYS A 163 8.61 -13.55 7.25
N ALA A 164 8.37 -14.41 8.23
CA ALA A 164 8.97 -15.74 8.30
C ALA A 164 8.58 -16.62 7.11
N ILE A 165 7.30 -16.61 6.70
CA ILE A 165 6.83 -17.37 5.54
C ILE A 165 7.55 -16.92 4.28
N VAL A 166 7.57 -15.61 4.02
CA VAL A 166 8.15 -15.04 2.79
C VAL A 166 9.64 -15.28 2.73
N ILE A 167 10.39 -15.02 3.80
CA ILE A 167 11.84 -15.25 3.85
C ILE A 167 12.16 -16.73 3.69
N THR A 168 11.54 -17.59 4.51
CA THR A 168 11.85 -19.02 4.52
C THR A 168 11.60 -19.66 3.17
N TRP A 169 10.49 -19.32 2.54
CA TRP A 169 10.15 -19.86 1.23
C TRP A 169 11.15 -19.37 0.16
N THR A 170 11.44 -18.07 0.12
CA THR A 170 12.37 -17.50 -0.86
C THR A 170 13.75 -18.15 -0.77
N HIS A 171 14.25 -18.34 0.46
CA HIS A 171 15.56 -18.98 0.68
C HIS A 171 15.56 -20.50 0.43
N ARG A 172 14.42 -21.17 0.56
CA ARG A 172 14.31 -22.59 0.22
C ARG A 172 14.25 -22.86 -1.27
N HIS A 173 13.71 -21.91 -2.05
CA HIS A 173 13.54 -22.04 -3.50
C HIS A 173 14.55 -21.17 -4.27
N LYS A 174 15.85 -21.30 -3.94
CA LYS A 174 16.93 -20.52 -4.56
C LYS A 174 17.07 -20.72 -6.07
N GLU A 175 16.73 -21.91 -6.57
CA GLU A 175 16.76 -22.23 -7.99
C GLU A 175 15.78 -21.35 -8.78
N ARG A 176 14.60 -21.12 -8.21
CA ARG A 176 13.57 -20.25 -8.78
C ARG A 176 13.87 -18.76 -8.54
N ASN A 177 14.44 -18.45 -7.38
CA ASN A 177 14.75 -17.09 -6.92
C ASN A 177 16.27 -16.85 -6.96
N ARG A 178 16.88 -16.94 -8.13
CA ARG A 178 18.34 -16.83 -8.29
C ARG A 178 18.92 -15.53 -7.74
N PHE A 179 18.14 -14.45 -7.72
CA PHE A 179 18.54 -13.16 -7.18
C PHE A 179 18.86 -13.19 -5.67
N ILE A 180 18.34 -14.19 -4.93
CA ILE A 180 18.58 -14.25 -3.47
C ILE A 180 19.98 -14.78 -3.15
N VAL A 181 20.62 -15.49 -4.09
CA VAL A 181 21.96 -16.06 -3.88
C VAL A 181 22.97 -14.92 -3.87
N GLY A 182 23.69 -14.76 -2.75
CA GLY A 182 24.70 -13.71 -2.60
C GLY A 182 24.17 -12.29 -2.33
N VAL A 183 22.87 -12.14 -2.07
CA VAL A 183 22.28 -10.81 -1.71
C VAL A 183 23.00 -10.19 -0.52
N TYR A 184 23.33 -10.99 0.48
CA TYR A 184 23.95 -10.53 1.74
C TYR A 184 25.48 -10.57 1.77
N GLU A 185 26.13 -11.10 0.72
CA GLU A 185 27.61 -11.16 0.66
C GLU A 185 28.23 -9.76 0.57
N THR A 186 27.61 -8.91 -0.24
CA THR A 186 27.99 -7.50 -0.33
C THR A 186 26.72 -6.64 -0.34
N MET A 187 26.59 -5.74 0.62
CA MET A 187 25.45 -4.78 0.63
C MET A 187 25.73 -3.56 -0.29
N ARG A 188 26.68 -3.65 -1.21
CA ARG A 188 27.02 -2.56 -2.13
C ARG A 188 25.95 -2.44 -3.21
N VAL A 189 25.52 -1.20 -3.45
CA VAL A 189 24.64 -0.82 -4.57
C VAL A 189 25.47 0.04 -5.51
N PRO A 190 25.49 -0.21 -6.81
CA PRO A 190 26.20 0.64 -7.78
C PRO A 190 25.69 2.08 -7.67
N PRO A 191 26.58 3.10 -7.57
CA PRO A 191 26.15 4.49 -7.35
C PRO A 191 25.29 5.04 -8.48
N GLU A 192 25.51 4.58 -9.71
CA GLU A 192 24.69 4.95 -10.87
C GLU A 192 23.25 4.44 -10.70
N LEU A 193 23.06 3.19 -10.28
CA LEU A 193 21.76 2.61 -10.02
C LEU A 193 21.08 3.33 -8.86
N ALA A 194 21.81 3.62 -7.76
CA ALA A 194 21.26 4.35 -6.64
C ALA A 194 20.78 5.75 -7.06
N ARG A 195 21.57 6.49 -7.86
CA ARG A 195 21.18 7.79 -8.39
C ARG A 195 19.92 7.71 -9.26
N GLN A 196 19.82 6.71 -10.13
CA GLN A 196 18.65 6.50 -10.98
C GLN A 196 17.42 6.17 -10.15
N ILE A 197 17.52 5.28 -9.16
CA ILE A 197 16.42 4.93 -8.25
C ILE A 197 15.92 6.17 -7.52
N VAL A 198 16.81 7.01 -6.99
CA VAL A 198 16.43 8.27 -6.31
C VAL A 198 15.78 9.24 -7.29
N ARG A 199 16.35 9.41 -8.49
CA ARG A 199 15.81 10.32 -9.51
C ARG A 199 14.40 9.95 -9.96
N LEU A 200 14.11 8.65 -10.13
CA LEU A 200 12.78 8.18 -10.53
C LEU A 200 11.84 7.97 -9.33
N GLY A 201 12.37 7.62 -8.18
CA GLY A 201 11.58 7.37 -6.97
C GLY A 201 11.14 8.65 -6.24
N ALA A 202 11.97 9.71 -6.25
CA ALA A 202 11.62 10.97 -5.57
C ALA A 202 10.32 11.62 -6.09
N PRO A 203 10.09 11.74 -7.41
CA PRO A 203 8.81 12.22 -7.92
C PRO A 203 7.62 11.34 -7.51
N LEU A 204 7.79 10.02 -7.47
CA LEU A 204 6.73 9.11 -7.03
C LEU A 204 6.41 9.33 -5.55
N LEU A 205 7.42 9.48 -4.71
CA LEU A 205 7.22 9.77 -3.29
C LEU A 205 6.51 11.10 -3.07
N ILE A 206 6.91 12.14 -3.81
CA ILE A 206 6.25 13.46 -3.75
C ILE A 206 4.79 13.35 -4.20
N ASN A 207 4.51 12.61 -5.27
CA ASN A 207 3.15 12.36 -5.74
C ASN A 207 2.28 11.70 -4.66
N GLU A 208 2.80 10.69 -3.98
CA GLU A 208 2.10 10.01 -2.89
C GLU A 208 1.85 10.95 -1.69
N LEU A 209 2.82 11.79 -1.35
CA LEU A 209 2.67 12.79 -0.28
C LEU A 209 1.62 13.84 -0.63
N LEU A 210 1.62 14.36 -1.86
CA LEU A 210 0.63 15.33 -2.34
C LEU A 210 -0.77 14.72 -2.35
N TRP A 211 -0.91 13.48 -2.82
CA TRP A 211 -2.19 12.75 -2.81
C TRP A 211 -2.70 12.56 -1.37
N SER A 212 -1.84 12.14 -0.47
CA SER A 212 -2.18 11.96 0.96
C SER A 212 -2.59 13.28 1.62
N GLY A 213 -1.85 14.36 1.34
CA GLY A 213 -2.18 15.70 1.81
C GLY A 213 -3.53 16.19 1.29
N GLY A 214 -3.80 15.97 0.00
CA GLY A 214 -5.09 16.28 -0.63
C GLY A 214 -6.25 15.52 0.02
N MET A 215 -6.07 14.22 0.28
CA MET A 215 -7.09 13.41 0.96
C MET A 215 -7.32 13.86 2.41
N ALA A 216 -6.26 14.25 3.12
CA ALA A 216 -6.39 14.80 4.47
C ALA A 216 -7.18 16.12 4.48
N MET A 217 -6.87 17.02 3.54
CA MET A 217 -7.59 18.29 3.38
C MET A 217 -9.06 18.07 2.99
N LEU A 218 -9.33 17.13 2.10
CA LEU A 218 -10.70 16.77 1.72
C LEU A 218 -11.51 16.26 2.91
N ASN A 219 -10.93 15.37 3.73
CA ASN A 219 -11.57 14.90 4.95
C ASN A 219 -11.83 16.04 5.95
N GLN A 220 -10.92 17.02 6.04
CA GLN A 220 -11.13 18.23 6.85
C GLN A 220 -12.32 19.04 6.35
N CYS A 221 -12.43 19.24 5.03
CA CYS A 221 -13.58 19.92 4.43
C CYS A 221 -14.91 19.19 4.70
N TYR A 222 -14.91 17.86 4.68
CA TYR A 222 -16.09 17.09 5.05
C TYR A 222 -16.46 17.24 6.52
N SER A 223 -15.49 17.31 7.42
CA SER A 223 -15.73 17.50 8.85
C SER A 223 -16.41 18.83 9.18
N MET A 224 -16.15 19.86 8.39
CA MET A 224 -16.80 21.17 8.52
C MET A 224 -18.30 21.17 8.17
N ARG A 225 -18.75 20.15 7.43
CA ARG A 225 -20.17 20.00 7.05
C ARG A 225 -21.02 19.23 8.07
N GLY A 226 -20.39 18.71 9.11
CA GLY A 226 -21.06 18.02 10.22
C GLY A 226 -20.74 16.53 10.33
N LEU A 227 -21.02 15.96 11.48
CA LEU A 227 -20.70 14.57 11.82
C LEU A 227 -21.46 13.55 10.95
N GLU A 228 -22.65 13.86 10.49
CA GLU A 228 -23.42 12.99 9.60
C GLU A 228 -22.71 12.78 8.26
N VAL A 229 -22.16 13.86 7.68
CA VAL A 229 -21.39 13.79 6.43
C VAL A 229 -20.13 12.96 6.61
N VAL A 230 -19.39 13.16 7.71
CA VAL A 230 -18.19 12.37 8.02
C VAL A 230 -18.53 10.89 8.17
N SER A 231 -19.63 10.58 8.84
CA SER A 231 -20.10 9.19 9.01
C SER A 231 -20.48 8.56 7.68
N ALA A 232 -21.20 9.27 6.83
CA ALA A 232 -21.54 8.80 5.47
C ALA A 232 -20.30 8.59 4.60
N CYS A 233 -19.33 9.52 4.64
CA CYS A 233 -18.04 9.39 3.95
C CYS A 233 -17.25 8.16 4.43
N ASN A 234 -17.23 7.89 5.73
CA ASN A 234 -16.52 6.73 6.29
C ASN A 234 -17.15 5.40 5.83
N ILE A 235 -18.49 5.32 5.83
CA ILE A 235 -19.19 4.14 5.32
C ILE A 235 -18.91 3.96 3.83
N SER A 236 -19.10 5.01 3.04
CA SER A 236 -18.87 4.98 1.61
C SER A 236 -17.43 4.62 1.26
N SER A 237 -16.43 5.21 1.92
CA SER A 237 -15.01 4.91 1.69
C SER A 237 -14.67 3.47 2.06
N THR A 238 -15.20 2.95 3.17
CA THR A 238 -14.94 1.56 3.60
C THR A 238 -15.46 0.58 2.56
N VAL A 239 -16.67 0.79 2.08
CA VAL A 239 -17.28 -0.04 1.04
C VAL A 239 -16.53 0.12 -0.29
N SER A 240 -16.28 1.34 -0.73
CA SER A 240 -15.59 1.62 -2.00
C SER A 240 -14.20 1.00 -2.04
N ASN A 241 -13.45 1.01 -0.93
CA ASN A 241 -12.12 0.42 -0.85
C ASN A 241 -12.11 -1.09 -1.11
N LEU A 242 -13.16 -1.82 -0.72
CA LEU A 242 -13.30 -3.24 -1.03
C LEU A 242 -13.35 -3.48 -2.54
N PHE A 243 -14.10 -2.66 -3.25
CA PHE A 243 -14.27 -2.78 -4.71
C PHE A 243 -13.07 -2.23 -5.48
N LEU A 244 -12.43 -1.17 -4.98
CA LEU A 244 -11.22 -0.57 -5.58
C LEU A 244 -10.00 -1.50 -5.55
N CYS A 245 -9.93 -2.48 -4.65
CA CYS A 245 -8.82 -3.44 -4.60
C CYS A 245 -8.54 -4.11 -5.96
N ALA A 246 -9.58 -4.42 -6.73
CA ALA A 246 -9.44 -5.03 -8.05
C ALA A 246 -8.70 -4.09 -9.03
N ALA A 247 -9.12 -2.82 -9.09
CA ALA A 247 -8.51 -1.82 -9.97
C ALA A 247 -7.04 -1.53 -9.59
N LEU A 248 -6.75 -1.40 -8.29
CA LEU A 248 -5.39 -1.17 -7.79
C LEU A 248 -4.47 -2.35 -8.09
N SER A 249 -4.97 -3.58 -7.99
CA SER A 249 -4.20 -4.78 -8.31
C SER A 249 -3.84 -4.85 -9.79
N MET A 250 -4.75 -4.41 -10.67
CA MET A 250 -4.50 -4.34 -12.11
C MET A 250 -3.39 -3.35 -12.46
N GLY A 251 -3.34 -2.19 -11.82
CA GLY A 251 -2.23 -1.24 -12.00
C GLY A 251 -0.87 -1.85 -11.69
N ASN A 252 -0.73 -2.55 -10.57
CA ASN A 252 0.52 -3.25 -10.24
C ASN A 252 0.86 -4.34 -11.25
N THR A 253 -0.13 -5.07 -11.78
CA THR A 253 0.06 -6.10 -12.81
C THR A 253 0.61 -5.48 -14.10
N VAL A 254 0.06 -4.35 -14.53
CA VAL A 254 0.55 -3.58 -15.68
C VAL A 254 2.01 -3.17 -15.47
N ALA A 255 2.35 -2.59 -14.32
CA ALA A 255 3.72 -2.18 -14.03
C ALA A 255 4.72 -3.33 -14.13
N ILE A 256 4.36 -4.52 -13.69
CA ILE A 256 5.22 -5.71 -13.72
C ILE A 256 5.37 -6.22 -15.16
N ILE A 257 4.26 -6.49 -15.84
CA ILE A 257 4.28 -7.09 -17.19
C ILE A 257 4.93 -6.14 -18.19
N VAL A 258 4.50 -4.89 -18.24
CA VAL A 258 5.07 -3.89 -19.15
C VAL A 258 6.53 -3.62 -18.80
N GLY A 259 6.88 -3.52 -17.52
CA GLY A 259 8.26 -3.34 -17.07
C GLY A 259 9.19 -4.48 -17.51
N GLN A 260 8.74 -5.73 -17.42
CA GLN A 260 9.49 -6.90 -17.87
C GLN A 260 9.68 -6.91 -19.39
N LEU A 261 8.63 -6.63 -20.17
CA LEU A 261 8.69 -6.55 -21.63
C LEU A 261 9.61 -5.43 -22.12
N LEU A 262 9.55 -4.26 -21.48
CA LEU A 262 10.47 -3.15 -21.74
C LEU A 262 11.92 -3.55 -21.42
N GLY A 263 12.13 -4.27 -20.33
CA GLY A 263 13.43 -4.82 -19.96
C GLY A 263 13.97 -5.80 -20.99
N ALA A 264 13.13 -6.67 -21.54
CA ALA A 264 13.47 -7.62 -22.59
C ALA A 264 13.72 -6.96 -23.96
N GLY A 265 13.38 -5.68 -24.12
CA GLY A 265 13.50 -4.98 -25.41
C GLY A 265 12.34 -5.23 -26.38
N GLU A 266 11.27 -5.90 -25.93
CA GLU A 266 10.09 -6.26 -26.74
C GLU A 266 9.07 -5.11 -26.76
N LEU A 267 9.45 -3.95 -27.36
CA LEU A 267 8.63 -2.72 -27.30
C LEU A 267 7.24 -2.87 -27.94
N GLU A 268 7.15 -3.49 -29.11
CA GLU A 268 5.86 -3.67 -29.81
C GLU A 268 4.91 -4.54 -28.98
N ARG A 269 5.44 -5.62 -28.40
CA ARG A 269 4.69 -6.51 -27.54
C ARG A 269 4.28 -5.82 -26.23
N ALA A 270 5.14 -4.97 -25.67
CA ALA A 270 4.83 -4.19 -24.48
C ALA A 270 3.63 -3.26 -24.71
N VAL A 271 3.56 -2.58 -25.88
CA VAL A 271 2.43 -1.71 -26.24
C VAL A 271 1.14 -2.51 -26.47
N ASP A 272 1.22 -3.67 -27.12
CA ASP A 272 0.05 -4.52 -27.38
C ASP A 272 -0.53 -5.10 -26.09
N GLU A 273 0.33 -5.65 -25.22
CA GLU A 273 -0.09 -6.17 -23.91
C GLU A 273 -0.63 -5.07 -22.99
N ASP A 274 -0.01 -3.89 -23.00
CA ASP A 274 -0.48 -2.73 -22.22
C ASP A 274 -1.92 -2.34 -22.62
N ARG A 275 -2.20 -2.24 -23.92
CA ARG A 275 -3.56 -1.94 -24.41
C ARG A 275 -4.58 -2.98 -23.98
N LYS A 276 -4.22 -4.27 -24.04
CA LYS A 276 -5.09 -5.37 -23.61
C LYS A 276 -5.36 -5.31 -22.10
N LEU A 277 -4.31 -5.04 -21.30
CA LEU A 277 -4.42 -4.92 -19.85
C LEU A 277 -5.24 -3.71 -19.42
N ILE A 278 -5.10 -2.56 -20.11
CA ILE A 278 -5.94 -1.38 -19.88
C ILE A 278 -7.41 -1.71 -20.18
N ALA A 279 -7.69 -2.29 -21.37
CA ALA A 279 -9.04 -2.65 -21.75
C ALA A 279 -9.66 -3.66 -20.76
N PHE A 280 -8.90 -4.69 -20.36
CA PHE A 280 -9.34 -5.67 -19.37
C PHE A 280 -9.61 -5.04 -18.01
N SER A 281 -8.73 -4.14 -17.55
CA SER A 281 -8.89 -3.42 -16.28
C SER A 281 -10.16 -2.57 -16.26
N VAL A 282 -10.43 -1.85 -17.34
CA VAL A 282 -11.65 -1.04 -17.48
C VAL A 282 -12.91 -1.93 -17.51
N ALA A 283 -12.89 -3.02 -18.27
CA ALA A 283 -14.00 -3.97 -18.34
C ALA A 283 -14.29 -4.62 -16.97
N LEU A 284 -13.23 -5.11 -16.29
CA LEU A 284 -13.35 -5.68 -14.96
C LEU A 284 -13.91 -4.66 -13.95
N SER A 285 -13.38 -3.45 -13.95
CA SER A 285 -13.83 -2.39 -13.05
C SER A 285 -15.24 -1.91 -13.36
N THR A 286 -15.67 -1.99 -14.61
CA THR A 286 -17.07 -1.74 -14.99
C THR A 286 -17.99 -2.80 -14.38
N CYS A 287 -17.64 -4.09 -14.49
CA CYS A 287 -18.41 -5.17 -13.87
C CYS A 287 -18.47 -5.01 -12.34
N VAL A 288 -17.33 -4.70 -11.71
CA VAL A 288 -17.25 -4.48 -10.27
C VAL A 288 -18.07 -3.24 -9.87
N GLY A 289 -18.05 -2.16 -10.67
CA GLY A 289 -18.85 -0.96 -10.47
C GLY A 289 -20.36 -1.24 -10.54
N ILE A 290 -20.80 -2.08 -11.52
CA ILE A 290 -22.20 -2.50 -11.60
C ILE A 290 -22.62 -3.27 -10.34
N VAL A 291 -21.79 -4.21 -9.87
CA VAL A 291 -22.07 -4.95 -8.63
C VAL A 291 -22.15 -3.99 -7.42
N MET A 292 -21.21 -3.04 -7.33
CA MET A 292 -21.23 -2.02 -6.27
C MET A 292 -22.49 -1.16 -6.34
N ALA A 293 -22.92 -0.75 -7.54
CA ALA A 293 -24.14 0.03 -7.74
C ALA A 293 -25.38 -0.74 -7.29
N LEU A 294 -25.50 -2.03 -7.61
CA LEU A 294 -26.59 -2.88 -7.19
C LEU A 294 -26.64 -3.06 -5.65
N LEU A 295 -25.46 -3.09 -5.00
CA LEU A 295 -25.34 -3.25 -3.56
C LEU A 295 -25.39 -1.91 -2.79
N ALA A 296 -25.27 -0.77 -3.47
CA ALA A 296 -25.23 0.55 -2.86
C ALA A 296 -26.43 0.86 -1.92
N PRO A 297 -27.68 0.48 -2.20
CA PRO A 297 -28.78 0.69 -1.27
C PRO A 297 -28.77 -0.29 -0.08
N LEU A 298 -28.11 -1.44 -0.20
CA LEU A 298 -28.11 -2.50 0.83
C LEU A 298 -26.99 -2.36 1.84
N LEU A 299 -25.76 -2.04 1.38
CA LEU A 299 -24.58 -2.03 2.24
C LEU A 299 -24.65 -1.03 3.40
N PRO A 300 -25.14 0.22 3.21
CA PRO A 300 -25.30 1.15 4.32
C PRO A 300 -26.35 0.70 5.35
N GLN A 301 -27.28 -0.19 5.01
CA GLN A 301 -28.27 -0.73 5.95
C GLN A 301 -27.65 -1.59 7.04
N LEU A 302 -26.47 -2.18 6.80
CA LEU A 302 -25.73 -2.98 7.78
C LEU A 302 -25.18 -2.15 8.94
N TYR A 303 -25.10 -0.83 8.77
CA TYR A 303 -24.59 0.06 9.79
C TYR A 303 -25.73 0.58 10.67
N ASN A 304 -25.49 0.62 11.99
CA ASN A 304 -26.44 1.16 12.94
C ASN A 304 -26.29 2.68 13.04
N THR A 305 -26.94 3.43 12.13
CA THR A 305 -26.86 4.88 12.03
C THR A 305 -28.20 5.47 11.55
N SER A 306 -28.31 6.81 11.52
CA SER A 306 -29.53 7.51 11.09
C SER A 306 -29.87 7.23 9.61
N GLY A 307 -31.16 7.33 9.27
CA GLY A 307 -31.63 7.12 7.89
C GLY A 307 -31.00 8.11 6.90
N SER A 308 -30.77 9.36 7.34
CA SER A 308 -30.14 10.39 6.51
C SER A 308 -28.70 10.03 6.14
N VAL A 309 -27.91 9.51 7.08
CA VAL A 309 -26.55 9.03 6.86
C VAL A 309 -26.51 7.84 5.90
N LYS A 310 -27.45 6.90 6.06
CA LYS A 310 -27.56 5.74 5.16
C LYS A 310 -27.86 6.15 3.72
N GLN A 311 -28.80 7.07 3.55
CA GLN A 311 -29.16 7.59 2.22
C GLN A 311 -27.96 8.31 1.59
N MET A 312 -27.31 9.22 2.31
CA MET A 312 -26.14 9.95 1.84
C MET A 312 -24.99 9.00 1.47
N ALA A 313 -24.73 7.96 2.28
CA ALA A 313 -23.72 6.96 1.97
C ALA A 313 -24.07 6.16 0.70
N SER A 314 -25.35 5.82 0.50
CA SER A 314 -25.83 5.15 -0.71
C SER A 314 -25.63 6.02 -1.96
N ASP A 315 -25.95 7.31 -1.90
CA ASP A 315 -25.77 8.24 -3.01
C ASP A 315 -24.29 8.41 -3.37
N MET A 316 -23.41 8.49 -2.36
CA MET A 316 -21.95 8.50 -2.56
C MET A 316 -21.45 7.21 -3.21
N LEU A 317 -21.98 6.05 -2.84
CA LEU A 317 -21.63 4.77 -3.45
C LEU A 317 -22.07 4.69 -4.91
N TRP A 318 -23.23 5.23 -5.28
CA TRP A 318 -23.67 5.32 -6.67
C TRP A 318 -22.70 6.15 -7.53
N VAL A 319 -22.30 7.31 -7.04
CA VAL A 319 -21.31 8.16 -7.73
C VAL A 319 -19.95 7.44 -7.84
N SER A 320 -19.50 6.80 -6.75
CA SER A 320 -18.25 6.03 -6.75
C SER A 320 -18.30 4.87 -7.75
N ALA A 321 -19.42 4.16 -7.85
CA ALA A 321 -19.62 3.07 -8.80
C ALA A 321 -19.53 3.55 -10.26
N ALA A 322 -20.17 4.68 -10.57
CA ALA A 322 -20.11 5.28 -11.90
C ALA A 322 -18.69 5.73 -12.30
N MET A 323 -17.87 6.14 -11.31
CA MET A 323 -16.49 6.58 -11.52
C MET A 323 -15.47 5.43 -11.57
N MET A 324 -15.87 4.18 -11.26
CA MET A 324 -14.94 3.04 -11.22
C MET A 324 -14.21 2.77 -12.55
N PRO A 325 -14.84 2.78 -13.72
CA PRO A 325 -14.14 2.56 -14.99
C PRO A 325 -13.09 3.64 -15.27
N PHE A 326 -13.40 4.90 -14.96
CA PHE A 326 -12.47 6.03 -15.10
C PHE A 326 -11.29 5.90 -14.16
N ASN A 327 -11.53 5.51 -12.91
CA ASN A 327 -10.48 5.23 -11.93
C ASN A 327 -9.54 4.12 -12.41
N ALA A 328 -10.10 3.02 -12.96
CA ALA A 328 -9.31 1.93 -13.47
C ALA A 328 -8.45 2.36 -14.67
N PHE A 329 -9.01 3.12 -15.59
CA PHE A 329 -8.26 3.67 -16.72
C PHE A 329 -7.11 4.57 -16.27
N THR A 330 -7.40 5.55 -15.41
CA THR A 330 -6.39 6.48 -14.89
C THR A 330 -5.29 5.74 -14.13
N ASN A 331 -5.67 4.79 -13.27
CA ASN A 331 -4.72 4.00 -12.48
C ASN A 331 -3.81 3.14 -13.37
N THR A 332 -4.36 2.46 -14.37
CA THR A 332 -3.57 1.64 -15.30
C THR A 332 -2.62 2.49 -16.12
N CYS A 333 -3.09 3.62 -16.69
CA CYS A 333 -2.22 4.57 -17.42
C CYS A 333 -1.10 5.13 -16.53
N TYR A 334 -1.40 5.44 -15.26
CA TYR A 334 -0.39 5.85 -14.28
C TYR A 334 0.73 4.81 -14.15
N PHE A 335 0.37 3.53 -14.03
CA PHE A 335 1.35 2.46 -13.88
C PHE A 335 2.11 2.17 -15.18
N THR A 336 1.49 2.35 -16.36
CA THR A 336 2.16 2.29 -17.66
C THR A 336 3.29 3.35 -17.75
N LEU A 337 2.96 4.61 -17.48
CA LEU A 337 3.94 5.69 -17.49
C LEU A 337 5.07 5.46 -16.49
N ARG A 338 4.72 4.95 -15.31
CA ARG A 338 5.67 4.62 -14.27
C ARG A 338 6.62 3.49 -14.70
N SER A 339 6.14 2.43 -15.33
CA SER A 339 6.97 1.30 -15.81
C SER A 339 7.95 1.72 -16.90
N GLY A 340 7.60 2.73 -17.72
CA GLY A 340 8.47 3.35 -18.70
C GLY A 340 9.48 4.36 -18.11
N GLY A 341 9.50 4.58 -16.80
CA GLY A 341 10.42 5.49 -16.13
C GLY A 341 10.08 6.98 -16.30
N LYS A 342 8.93 7.34 -16.89
CA LYS A 342 8.46 8.73 -17.05
C LYS A 342 7.77 9.26 -15.78
N THR A 343 8.41 9.12 -14.64
CA THR A 343 7.80 9.45 -13.34
C THR A 343 7.58 10.95 -13.13
N LEU A 344 8.39 11.80 -13.78
CA LEU A 344 8.22 13.25 -13.69
C LEU A 344 6.97 13.73 -14.44
N SER A 345 6.60 13.08 -15.56
CA SER A 345 5.38 13.39 -16.32
C SER A 345 4.11 13.12 -15.54
N LEU A 346 4.16 12.28 -14.49
CA LEU A 346 3.02 12.03 -13.62
C LEU A 346 2.63 13.23 -12.76
N ILE A 347 3.58 14.11 -12.48
CA ILE A 347 3.33 15.38 -11.75
C ILE A 347 2.75 16.43 -12.69
N HIS A 348 3.14 16.40 -13.99
CA HIS A 348 2.72 17.33 -15.03
C HIS A 348 1.73 16.70 -16.01
N ILE A 349 0.54 16.30 -15.54
CA ILE A 349 -0.53 15.67 -16.36
C ILE A 349 -1.03 16.62 -17.50
N SER A 350 -0.60 17.87 -17.54
CA SER A 350 -1.04 18.87 -18.52
C SER A 350 -0.23 18.91 -19.81
N GLU A 351 0.90 18.21 -19.93
CA GLU A 351 1.67 18.21 -21.18
C GLU A 351 1.39 16.95 -21.99
N PRO A 352 0.98 17.09 -23.28
CA PRO A 352 0.82 15.94 -24.17
C PRO A 352 2.16 15.23 -24.33
N THR A 353 2.21 14.00 -23.87
CA THR A 353 3.41 13.15 -23.93
C THR A 353 3.77 12.91 -25.40
N ARG A 354 4.82 13.52 -25.90
CA ARG A 354 5.45 13.10 -27.16
C ARG A 354 6.02 11.71 -26.94
N LEU A 355 5.54 10.76 -27.73
CA LEU A 355 6.01 9.37 -27.77
C LEU A 355 7.46 9.24 -28.32
N ASP A 356 8.08 10.35 -28.67
CA ASP A 356 9.37 10.43 -29.38
C ASP A 356 10.61 10.20 -28.50
N VAL A 357 10.46 9.80 -27.25
CA VAL A 357 11.60 9.61 -26.30
C VAL A 357 11.76 8.15 -25.89
N ILE A 358 11.27 7.21 -26.71
CA ILE A 358 11.57 5.76 -26.56
C ILE A 358 12.53 5.29 -27.67
N SER A 359 13.33 6.21 -28.24
CA SER A 359 14.48 5.86 -29.09
C SER A 359 15.78 5.96 -28.30
#